data_e90aa576a30cd49e8da97175e0f8a21d
#
_entry.id   e90aa576a30cd49e8da97175e0f8a21d
#
_cell.length_a   1.000
_cell.length_b   1.000
_cell.length_c   1.000
_cell.angle_alpha   90.00
_cell.angle_beta   90.00
_cell.angle_gamma   90.00
#
_symmetry.space_group_name_H-M   'P 1'
#
loop_
_entity.id
_entity.type
_entity.pdbx_description
1 polymer ?
#
loop_
_entity_poly.entity_id
_entity_poly.type
_entity_poly.pdbx_seq_one_letter_code
_entity_poly.pdbx_strand_id
1 'polypeptide(L)'
;MTAMSKEEIEKFLMQGTFTGKLATTKKDGSSHVVPIWFVFDSNNNDGRVSETEKEGYDDIIFTTSSGSAKARNIQRENRVSICVDDQTPPFSYVVIYGAARIQHCEQTELFRFATKIAQRYVGKEVAELYGKRNSAEGEVLVRIKPIRVIAEKDIAGWT
;
A
#
# COMPACT_ATOMS: atom_id res chain seq x y z
N MET A 1 -24.61 5.36 -4.33
CA MET A 1 -23.16 5.48 -4.48
C MET A 1 -22.75 6.89 -4.11
N THR A 2 -21.83 7.03 -3.16
CA THR A 2 -21.45 8.32 -2.56
C THR A 2 -19.93 8.41 -2.48
N ALA A 3 -19.38 9.56 -2.84
CA ALA A 3 -17.93 9.81 -2.67
C ALA A 3 -17.56 9.86 -1.19
N MET A 4 -16.36 9.38 -0.86
CA MET A 4 -15.80 9.45 0.48
C MET A 4 -15.01 10.75 0.68
N SER A 5 -15.06 11.32 1.88
CA SER A 5 -14.12 12.35 2.30
C SER A 5 -12.72 11.79 2.51
N LYS A 6 -11.71 12.66 2.58
CA LYS A 6 -10.32 12.24 2.87
C LYS A 6 -10.23 11.45 4.19
N GLU A 7 -10.89 11.92 5.23
CA GLU A 7 -10.91 11.26 6.54
C GLU A 7 -11.55 9.87 6.46
N GLU A 8 -12.66 9.73 5.73
CA GLU A 8 -13.30 8.44 5.50
C GLU A 8 -12.39 7.48 4.72
N ILE A 9 -11.65 7.98 3.72
CA ILE A 9 -10.68 7.19 2.95
C ILE A 9 -9.57 6.67 3.84
N GLU A 10 -8.94 7.52 4.64
CA GLU A 10 -7.86 7.13 5.56
C GLU A 10 -8.33 6.06 6.55
N LYS A 11 -9.50 6.25 7.13
CA LYS A 11 -10.11 5.28 8.04
C LYS A 11 -10.42 3.95 7.35
N PHE A 12 -10.99 4.00 6.16
CA PHE A 12 -11.33 2.81 5.37
C PHE A 12 -10.10 1.99 5.03
N LEU A 13 -9.04 2.63 4.54
CA LEU A 13 -7.81 1.96 4.10
C LEU A 13 -7.10 1.22 5.24
N MET A 14 -7.19 1.72 6.47
CA MET A 14 -6.60 1.09 7.65
C MET A 14 -7.56 0.19 8.43
N GLN A 15 -8.78 0.03 7.94
CA GLN A 15 -9.79 -0.80 8.61
C GLN A 15 -9.45 -2.28 8.47
N GLY A 16 -9.36 -2.97 9.61
CA GLY A 16 -9.17 -4.42 9.65
C GLY A 16 -7.97 -4.89 8.81
N THR A 17 -8.19 -5.95 8.06
CA THR A 17 -7.17 -6.65 7.28
C THR A 17 -7.41 -6.55 5.77
N PHE A 18 -8.00 -5.49 5.30
CA PHE A 18 -8.20 -5.29 3.86
C PHE A 18 -6.86 -5.31 3.13
N THR A 19 -6.76 -6.16 2.11
CA THR A 19 -5.57 -6.21 1.25
C THR A 19 -5.67 -5.18 0.13
N GLY A 20 -4.52 -4.68 -0.32
CA GLY A 20 -4.44 -3.88 -1.52
C GLY A 20 -4.22 -4.78 -2.74
N LYS A 21 -5.06 -4.67 -3.77
CA LYS A 21 -4.82 -5.33 -5.05
C LYS A 21 -3.94 -4.40 -5.87
N LEU A 22 -2.66 -4.74 -5.93
CA LEU A 22 -1.62 -3.94 -6.58
C LEU A 22 -1.49 -4.32 -8.04
N ALA A 23 -1.69 -3.35 -8.91
CA ALA A 23 -1.46 -3.47 -10.34
C ALA A 23 -0.13 -2.82 -10.73
N THR A 24 0.72 -3.59 -11.41
CA THR A 24 1.98 -3.15 -12.00
C THR A 24 2.03 -3.53 -13.47
N THR A 25 2.95 -2.93 -14.22
CA THR A 25 3.05 -3.13 -15.66
C THR A 25 4.20 -4.07 -16.00
N LYS A 26 3.90 -5.16 -16.70
CA LYS A 26 4.90 -6.09 -17.20
C LYS A 26 5.73 -5.46 -18.32
N LYS A 27 6.83 -6.11 -18.68
CA LYS A 27 7.74 -5.70 -19.76
C LYS A 27 7.03 -5.51 -21.11
N ASP A 28 6.03 -6.34 -21.39
CA ASP A 28 5.24 -6.30 -22.64
C ASP A 28 4.07 -5.31 -22.59
N GLY A 29 3.94 -4.56 -21.50
CA GLY A 29 2.85 -3.59 -21.29
C GLY A 29 1.56 -4.19 -20.72
N SER A 30 1.48 -5.50 -20.53
CA SER A 30 0.32 -6.13 -19.92
C SER A 30 0.29 -5.90 -18.41
N SER A 31 -0.89 -6.03 -17.81
CA SER A 31 -1.10 -5.80 -16.38
C SER A 31 -0.78 -7.04 -15.56
N HIS A 32 -0.21 -6.81 -14.37
CA HIS A 32 0.01 -7.82 -13.34
C HIS A 32 -0.68 -7.36 -12.07
N VAL A 33 -1.55 -8.16 -11.49
CA VAL A 33 -2.32 -7.82 -10.28
C VAL A 33 -2.12 -8.89 -9.22
N VAL A 34 -1.72 -8.46 -8.02
CA VAL A 34 -1.57 -9.34 -6.85
C VAL A 34 -2.04 -8.64 -5.57
N PRO A 35 -2.56 -9.37 -4.58
CA PRO A 35 -2.84 -8.78 -3.27
C PRO A 35 -1.54 -8.48 -2.53
N ILE A 36 -1.53 -7.40 -1.78
CA ILE A 36 -0.45 -7.03 -0.87
C ILE A 36 -0.99 -6.72 0.53
N TRP A 37 -0.14 -6.95 1.52
CA TRP A 37 -0.30 -6.40 2.87
C TRP A 37 0.40 -5.07 2.92
N PHE A 38 -0.23 -4.06 3.50
CA PHE A 38 0.33 -2.70 3.53
C PHE A 38 -0.01 -1.97 4.82
N VAL A 39 0.78 -0.95 5.10
CA VAL A 39 0.52 0.07 6.11
C VAL A 39 0.83 1.44 5.52
N PHE A 40 0.45 2.49 6.24
CA PHE A 40 0.85 3.87 5.90
C PHE A 40 2.07 4.31 6.70
N ASP A 41 2.84 5.21 6.12
CA ASP A 41 3.93 5.89 6.77
C ASP A 41 3.92 7.39 6.45
N SER A 42 3.78 8.21 7.51
CA SER A 42 3.72 9.66 7.41
C SER A 42 5.09 10.34 7.34
N ASN A 43 6.19 9.59 7.52
CA ASN A 43 7.54 10.13 7.52
C ASN A 43 8.06 10.34 6.10
N ASN A 44 7.69 11.45 5.49
CA ASN A 44 8.36 11.97 4.29
C ASN A 44 9.70 12.61 4.70
N ASN A 45 10.69 11.78 5.04
CA ASN A 45 12.01 12.22 5.49
C ASN A 45 12.94 12.68 4.36
N ASP A 46 12.43 13.03 3.20
CA ASP A 46 13.25 13.62 2.14
C ASP A 46 13.41 15.16 2.24
N GLY A 47 12.97 15.74 3.35
CA GLY A 47 13.21 17.14 3.69
C GLY A 47 12.54 18.16 2.77
N ARG A 48 11.64 17.73 1.91
CA ARG A 48 10.95 18.55 0.91
C ARG A 48 9.44 18.58 1.10
N VAL A 49 8.98 18.84 2.33
CA VAL A 49 7.54 19.08 2.55
C VAL A 49 7.24 20.51 2.16
N SER A 50 6.71 20.73 0.96
CA SER A 50 6.06 21.99 0.65
C SER A 50 4.74 22.06 1.41
N GLU A 51 4.31 23.25 1.82
CA GLU A 51 3.02 23.42 2.54
C GLU A 51 1.82 22.93 1.72
N THR A 52 1.95 22.83 0.41
CA THR A 52 0.95 22.28 -0.51
C THR A 52 0.84 20.74 -0.44
N GLU A 53 1.84 20.04 0.10
CA GLU A 53 1.80 18.57 0.25
C GLU A 53 1.09 18.12 1.53
N LYS A 54 0.72 19.03 2.43
CA LYS A 54 -0.06 18.72 3.64
C LYS A 54 -1.48 18.21 3.35
N GLU A 55 -1.98 18.41 2.14
CA GLU A 55 -3.28 17.92 1.70
C GLU A 55 -3.22 16.50 1.10
N GLY A 56 -2.01 15.95 0.88
CA GLY A 56 -1.80 14.63 0.32
C GLY A 56 -2.05 13.51 1.34
N TYR A 57 -2.13 12.29 0.82
CA TYR A 57 -2.18 11.06 1.63
C TYR A 57 -0.77 10.61 2.01
N ASP A 58 -0.66 9.93 3.14
CA ASP A 58 0.58 9.27 3.54
C ASP A 58 0.99 8.20 2.52
N ASP A 59 2.29 7.89 2.48
CA ASP A 59 2.81 6.86 1.60
C ASP A 59 2.34 5.47 2.03
N ILE A 60 2.10 4.61 1.06
CA ILE A 60 1.77 3.20 1.26
C ILE A 60 3.05 2.41 1.27
N ILE A 61 3.21 1.56 2.27
CA ILE A 61 4.40 0.74 2.50
C ILE A 61 4.04 -0.73 2.43
N PHE A 62 4.82 -1.49 1.67
CA PHE A 62 4.81 -2.95 1.72
C PHE A 62 6.22 -3.52 1.51
N THR A 63 6.39 -4.79 1.81
CA THR A 63 7.65 -5.51 1.61
C THR A 63 7.46 -6.64 0.60
N THR A 64 8.51 -6.95 -0.13
CA THR A 64 8.50 -8.05 -1.11
C THR A 64 9.93 -8.50 -1.40
N SER A 65 10.07 -9.68 -2.00
CA SER A 65 11.36 -10.11 -2.55
C SER A 65 11.80 -9.20 -3.69
N SER A 66 13.07 -8.85 -3.73
CA SER A 66 13.68 -8.06 -4.82
C SER A 66 13.55 -8.74 -6.19
N GLY A 67 13.44 -10.06 -6.21
CA GLY A 67 13.25 -10.87 -7.41
C GLY A 67 11.78 -11.09 -7.78
N SER A 68 10.82 -10.56 -7.04
CA SER A 68 9.40 -10.71 -7.35
C SER A 68 9.02 -10.00 -8.66
N ALA A 69 7.96 -10.48 -9.31
CA ALA A 69 7.45 -9.86 -10.54
C ALA A 69 7.09 -8.39 -10.30
N LYS A 70 6.41 -8.08 -9.18
CA LYS A 70 6.02 -6.69 -8.84
C LYS A 70 7.23 -5.80 -8.61
N ALA A 71 8.29 -6.28 -7.95
CA ALA A 71 9.51 -5.49 -7.74
C ALA A 71 10.20 -5.17 -9.07
N ARG A 72 10.35 -6.16 -9.94
CA ARG A 72 10.93 -5.95 -11.27
C ARG A 72 10.09 -5.02 -12.14
N ASN A 73 8.77 -5.16 -12.09
CA ASN A 73 7.85 -4.28 -12.82
C ASN A 73 7.97 -2.84 -12.35
N ILE A 74 8.00 -2.60 -11.05
CA ILE A 74 8.14 -1.26 -10.44
C ILE A 74 9.46 -0.60 -10.83
N GLN A 75 10.56 -1.34 -10.89
CA GLN A 75 11.86 -0.80 -11.30
C GLN A 75 11.84 -0.31 -12.74
N ARG A 76 11.07 -0.96 -13.61
CA ARG A 76 10.99 -0.63 -15.04
C ARG A 76 9.95 0.45 -15.32
N GLU A 77 8.80 0.36 -14.66
CA GLU A 77 7.67 1.30 -14.78
C GLU A 77 7.11 1.55 -13.38
N ASN A 78 7.30 2.76 -12.87
CA ASN A 78 6.97 3.07 -11.47
C ASN A 78 5.50 3.46 -11.24
N ARG A 79 4.71 3.65 -12.29
CA ARG A 79 3.28 3.93 -12.15
C ARG A 79 2.54 2.67 -11.74
N VAL A 80 1.78 2.77 -10.67
CA VAL A 80 1.02 1.66 -10.09
C VAL A 80 -0.39 2.10 -9.76
N SER A 81 -1.27 1.10 -9.59
CA SER A 81 -2.59 1.32 -9.03
C SER A 81 -2.86 0.32 -7.92
N ILE A 82 -3.58 0.74 -6.90
CA ILE A 82 -4.02 -0.15 -5.81
C ILE A 82 -5.53 -0.01 -5.67
N CYS A 83 -6.22 -1.13 -5.59
CA CYS A 83 -7.63 -1.18 -5.22
C CYS A 83 -7.78 -1.87 -3.86
N VAL A 84 -8.43 -1.21 -2.94
CA VAL A 84 -8.86 -1.77 -1.64
C VAL A 84 -10.37 -1.75 -1.62
N ASP A 85 -11.00 -2.89 -1.37
CA ASP A 85 -12.45 -3.02 -1.41
C ASP A 85 -13.00 -3.74 -0.18
N ASP A 86 -14.18 -3.33 0.25
CA ASP A 86 -14.98 -4.03 1.24
C ASP A 86 -16.01 -4.88 0.50
N GLN A 87 -15.93 -6.19 0.67
CA GLN A 87 -16.84 -7.15 0.03
C GLN A 87 -18.14 -7.37 0.82
N THR A 88 -18.35 -6.57 1.86
CA THR A 88 -19.57 -6.58 2.66
C THR A 88 -20.56 -5.55 2.11
N PRO A 89 -21.83 -5.93 1.82
CA PRO A 89 -22.83 -4.93 1.44
C PRO A 89 -22.99 -3.82 2.49
N PRO A 90 -23.14 -2.56 2.07
CA PRO A 90 -23.46 -2.07 0.72
C PRO A 90 -22.26 -1.85 -0.22
N PHE A 91 -21.11 -2.40 0.07
CA PHE A 91 -19.86 -2.35 -0.68
C PHE A 91 -19.25 -0.95 -0.77
N SER A 92 -17.93 -0.89 -0.65
CA SER A 92 -17.14 0.34 -0.76
C SER A 92 -15.79 0.00 -1.36
N TYR A 93 -15.15 0.95 -2.02
CA TYR A 93 -13.80 0.77 -2.51
C TYR A 93 -13.02 2.07 -2.55
N VAL A 94 -11.70 1.92 -2.52
CA VAL A 94 -10.73 2.99 -2.76
C VAL A 94 -9.76 2.53 -3.83
N VAL A 95 -9.56 3.34 -4.87
CA VAL A 95 -8.52 3.14 -5.88
C VAL A 95 -7.50 4.26 -5.74
N ILE A 96 -6.23 3.88 -5.64
CA ILE A 96 -5.10 4.80 -5.53
C ILE A 96 -4.24 4.63 -6.77
N TYR A 97 -4.03 5.72 -7.50
CA TYR A 97 -3.04 5.83 -8.55
C TYR A 97 -1.80 6.47 -7.96
N GLY A 98 -0.64 5.84 -8.10
CA GLY A 98 0.56 6.31 -7.44
C GLY A 98 1.85 6.02 -8.19
N ALA A 99 2.93 6.52 -7.64
CA ALA A 99 4.28 6.23 -8.07
C ALA A 99 5.00 5.41 -7.00
N ALA A 100 5.50 4.25 -7.40
CA ALA A 100 6.19 3.32 -6.51
C ALA A 100 7.70 3.43 -6.65
N ARG A 101 8.41 3.25 -5.55
CA ARG A 101 9.87 3.11 -5.56
C ARG A 101 10.32 2.05 -4.57
N ILE A 102 11.41 1.37 -4.90
CA ILE A 102 12.11 0.52 -3.96
C ILE A 102 12.98 1.43 -3.10
N GLN A 103 12.74 1.42 -1.80
CA GLN A 103 13.53 2.17 -0.85
C GLN A 103 14.60 1.29 -0.24
N HIS A 104 15.86 1.65 -0.45
CA HIS A 104 16.95 1.02 0.25
C HIS A 104 17.01 1.56 1.68
N CYS A 105 17.00 0.67 2.66
CA CYS A 105 17.03 1.02 4.07
C CYS A 105 17.84 -0.01 4.86
N GLU A 106 18.24 0.37 6.07
CA GLU A 106 18.88 -0.55 7.00
C GLU A 106 17.94 -1.72 7.32
N GLN A 107 18.53 -2.89 7.60
CA GLN A 107 17.73 -4.09 7.91
C GLN A 107 16.84 -3.91 9.14
N THR A 108 17.30 -3.13 10.12
CA THR A 108 16.50 -2.79 11.30
C THR A 108 15.23 -2.03 10.95
N GLU A 109 15.29 -1.12 9.99
CA GLU A 109 14.13 -0.38 9.50
C GLU A 109 13.19 -1.27 8.69
N LEU A 110 13.74 -2.10 7.81
CA LEU A 110 12.97 -3.08 7.05
C LEU A 110 12.24 -4.04 8.00
N PHE A 111 12.90 -4.54 9.03
CA PHE A 111 12.30 -5.38 10.08
C PHE A 111 11.18 -4.66 10.82
N ARG A 112 11.36 -3.38 11.15
CA ARG A 112 10.34 -2.58 11.82
C ARG A 112 9.07 -2.45 10.99
N PHE A 113 9.19 -2.15 9.71
CA PHE A 113 8.03 -2.07 8.81
C PHE A 113 7.39 -3.43 8.55
N ALA A 114 8.19 -4.46 8.31
CA ALA A 114 7.68 -5.81 8.11
C ALA A 114 6.91 -6.33 9.33
N THR A 115 7.39 -6.03 10.53
CA THR A 115 6.71 -6.38 11.79
C THR A 115 5.41 -5.60 11.96
N LYS A 116 5.41 -4.31 11.66
CA LYS A 116 4.22 -3.45 11.72
C LYS A 116 3.13 -3.94 10.75
N ILE A 117 3.51 -4.32 9.53
CA ILE A 117 2.60 -4.91 8.55
C ILE A 117 2.04 -6.23 9.08
N ALA A 118 2.90 -7.12 9.55
CA ALA A 118 2.48 -8.41 10.10
C ALA A 118 1.54 -8.24 11.30
N GLN A 119 1.80 -7.29 12.17
CA GLN A 119 0.92 -7.01 13.31
C GLN A 119 -0.51 -6.69 12.88
N ARG A 120 -0.67 -5.92 11.79
CA ARG A 120 -2.00 -5.61 11.23
C ARG A 120 -2.73 -6.85 10.71
N TYR A 121 -2.04 -7.72 9.98
CA TYR A 121 -2.69 -8.81 9.22
C TYR A 121 -2.76 -10.14 9.96
N VAL A 122 -1.81 -10.44 10.85
CA VAL A 122 -1.73 -11.72 11.54
C VAL A 122 -1.66 -11.61 13.07
N GLY A 123 -1.66 -10.39 13.61
CA GLY A 123 -1.69 -10.14 15.06
C GLY A 123 -0.32 -10.04 15.71
N LYS A 124 -0.32 -9.53 16.95
CA LYS A 124 0.91 -9.24 17.71
C LYS A 124 1.73 -10.48 18.06
N GLU A 125 1.08 -11.61 18.32
CA GLU A 125 1.73 -12.83 18.83
C GLU A 125 2.74 -13.40 17.85
N VAL A 126 2.48 -13.28 16.54
CA VAL A 126 3.33 -13.82 15.48
C VAL A 126 4.01 -12.74 14.63
N ALA A 127 3.79 -11.47 14.95
CA ALA A 127 4.27 -10.35 14.16
C ALA A 127 5.79 -10.36 13.98
N GLU A 128 6.56 -10.62 15.03
CA GLU A 128 8.02 -10.66 14.93
C GLU A 128 8.52 -11.81 14.05
N LEU A 129 7.86 -12.98 14.11
CA LEU A 129 8.21 -14.12 13.27
C LEU A 129 8.05 -13.78 11.78
N TYR A 130 6.92 -13.19 11.42
CA TYR A 130 6.68 -12.71 10.05
C TYR A 130 7.59 -11.54 9.68
N GLY A 131 7.86 -10.63 10.65
CA GLY A 131 8.78 -9.52 10.47
C GLY A 131 10.19 -10.00 10.10
N LYS A 132 10.72 -10.99 10.78
CA LYS A 132 12.02 -11.60 10.47
C LYS A 132 12.03 -12.24 9.09
N ARG A 133 11.01 -13.01 8.75
CA ARG A 133 10.86 -13.64 7.44
C ARG A 133 10.82 -12.61 6.32
N ASN A 134 10.04 -11.54 6.49
CA ASN A 134 9.79 -10.55 5.46
C ASN A 134 10.81 -9.39 5.46
N SER A 135 11.83 -9.48 6.28
CA SER A 135 13.00 -8.57 6.30
C SER A 135 14.33 -9.31 6.10
N ALA A 136 14.28 -10.59 5.75
CA ALA A 136 15.47 -11.38 5.49
C ALA A 136 16.22 -10.87 4.25
N GLU A 137 17.43 -11.38 4.04
CA GLU A 137 18.23 -11.03 2.87
C GLU A 137 17.44 -11.25 1.57
N GLY A 138 17.48 -10.27 0.67
CA GLY A 138 16.73 -10.29 -0.58
C GLY A 138 15.34 -9.63 -0.49
N GLU A 139 14.84 -9.34 0.71
CA GLU A 139 13.61 -8.57 0.87
C GLU A 139 13.88 -7.07 0.72
N VAL A 140 12.91 -6.35 0.18
CA VAL A 140 12.97 -4.90 -0.04
C VAL A 140 11.72 -4.20 0.44
N LEU A 141 11.87 -2.93 0.80
CA LEU A 141 10.78 -2.04 1.12
C LEU A 141 10.32 -1.34 -0.16
N VAL A 142 9.01 -1.32 -0.39
CA VAL A 142 8.41 -0.54 -1.46
C VAL A 142 7.55 0.57 -0.85
N ARG A 143 7.76 1.77 -1.37
CA ARG A 143 7.01 2.95 -0.97
C ARG A 143 6.22 3.49 -2.16
N ILE A 144 4.94 3.70 -1.98
CA ILE A 144 4.04 4.22 -3.01
C ILE A 144 3.53 5.58 -2.56
N LYS A 145 3.81 6.61 -3.36
CA LYS A 145 3.27 7.94 -3.16
C LYS A 145 1.92 8.04 -3.88
N PRO A 146 0.81 8.25 -3.16
CA PRO A 146 -0.48 8.48 -3.80
C PRO A 146 -0.47 9.78 -4.62
N ILE A 147 -0.94 9.71 -5.87
CA ILE A 147 -1.05 10.86 -6.76
C ILE A 147 -2.52 11.25 -6.96
N ARG A 148 -3.38 10.26 -7.16
CA ARG A 148 -4.81 10.44 -7.32
C ARG A 148 -5.56 9.34 -6.59
N VAL A 149 -6.60 9.71 -5.87
CA VAL A 149 -7.44 8.78 -5.11
C VAL A 149 -8.88 8.92 -5.54
N ILE A 150 -9.54 7.80 -5.83
CA ILE A 150 -10.97 7.71 -6.11
C ILE A 150 -11.56 6.76 -5.07
N ALA A 151 -12.63 7.17 -4.41
CA ALA A 151 -13.24 6.37 -3.37
C ALA A 151 -14.76 6.54 -3.36
N GLU A 152 -15.46 5.44 -3.26
CA GLU A 152 -16.90 5.40 -3.23
C GLU A 152 -17.42 4.42 -2.19
N LYS A 153 -18.47 4.81 -1.50
CA LYS A 153 -19.20 3.99 -0.52
C LYS A 153 -20.66 3.81 -0.93
N ASP A 154 -21.31 2.91 -0.25
CA ASP A 154 -22.75 2.63 -0.46
C ASP A 154 -23.09 2.30 -1.92
N ILE A 155 -22.27 1.48 -2.56
CA ILE A 155 -22.36 1.18 -3.99
C ILE A 155 -23.67 0.46 -4.30
N ALA A 156 -24.07 -0.48 -3.46
CA ALA A 156 -25.34 -1.22 -3.59
C ALA A 156 -26.42 -0.69 -2.63
N GLY A 157 -26.28 0.55 -2.17
CA GLY A 157 -27.29 1.19 -1.32
C GLY A 157 -28.58 1.45 -2.10
N TRP A 158 -29.68 1.04 -1.52
CA TRP A 158 -31.02 1.33 -2.02
C TRP A 158 -31.50 2.62 -1.34
N THR A 159 -31.60 3.68 -2.10
CA THR A 159 -32.26 4.92 -1.67
C THR A 159 -33.59 5.05 -2.36
#